data_4912703f35e5c1433f85d173129df761
#
_entry.id   4912703f35e5c1433f85d173129df761
#
_cell.length_a   1.000
_cell.length_b   1.000
_cell.length_c   1.000
_cell.angle_alpha   90.00
_cell.angle_beta   90.00
_cell.angle_gamma   90.00
#
_symmetry.space_group_name_H-M   'P 1'
#
loop_
_entity.id
_entity.type
_entity.pdbx_description
1 polymer ?
#
loop_
_entity_poly.entity_id
_entity_poly.type
_entity_poly.pdbx_seq_one_letter_code
_entity_poly.pdbx_strand_id
1 'polypeptide(L)'
;MAFRVRKSHSLLLGLVGIVLIMYSAYYSNSGYLFVENGPRNRKAANITAPDGSVIVEVDASKNNIAALKVSKNAISTAASRVVSVPVGENSTHNTTLREAAKQPKPVANTAAAEKSAPNVKAATKPNNSDPADKAVVTNTIFDAGYFITNENLCIDDGQNLQILIIITSAPAHFEARMAIRQTWGSFKQRKDVAMSFLIGSVQDNKTNQTLATESDMYGDIIMAQFFDTYNNLTLKTLSMLEWVDSYCSKIKFVLKTDDDMFINIPRLLSFVSKHSKDKRTIFGRLAKRWKPIRNKKSKYYVSPNQYRPSVFPDFTTGPAYLVTGDVVHDLYATALNKTYLKLEDVFVTGIVAQDRKVKRTHANEFMNKRITFNPCAVQKVISIHMVKFHEQFDLWKKLLDGRSKCT
;
A
#
# COMPACT_ATOMS: atom_id res chain seq x y z
N MET A 1 42.48 -5.33 -41.93
CA MET A 1 41.15 -5.34 -41.26
C MET A 1 41.12 -6.08 -39.90
N ALA A 2 42.24 -6.40 -39.29
CA ALA A 2 42.32 -7.23 -38.06
C ALA A 2 42.50 -6.45 -36.73
N PHE A 3 42.65 -5.13 -36.76
CA PHE A 3 42.97 -4.33 -35.56
C PHE A 3 41.75 -3.73 -34.83
N ARG A 4 40.54 -3.77 -35.40
CA ARG A 4 39.34 -3.16 -34.82
C ARG A 4 38.54 -4.09 -33.85
N VAL A 5 38.74 -5.41 -33.93
CA VAL A 5 37.99 -6.38 -33.14
C VAL A 5 38.54 -6.53 -31.72
N ARG A 6 39.86 -6.37 -31.50
CA ARG A 6 40.47 -6.52 -30.16
C ARG A 6 40.10 -5.43 -29.14
N LYS A 7 39.80 -4.19 -29.57
CA LYS A 7 39.42 -3.10 -28.66
C LYS A 7 38.00 -3.27 -28.10
N SER A 8 37.10 -3.88 -28.85
CA SER A 8 35.71 -4.13 -28.42
C SER A 8 35.62 -5.17 -27.29
N HIS A 9 36.40 -6.23 -27.34
CA HIS A 9 36.42 -7.26 -26.31
C HIS A 9 37.02 -6.77 -24.97
N SER A 10 38.06 -5.94 -25.04
CA SER A 10 38.66 -5.35 -23.83
C SER A 10 37.72 -4.38 -23.12
N LEU A 11 36.88 -3.63 -23.87
CA LEU A 11 35.87 -2.73 -23.29
C LEU A 11 34.71 -3.53 -22.64
N LEU A 12 34.31 -4.65 -23.27
CA LEU A 12 33.25 -5.52 -22.73
C LEU A 12 33.70 -6.22 -21.45
N LEU A 13 34.94 -6.72 -21.40
CA LEU A 13 35.52 -7.32 -20.20
C LEU A 13 35.70 -6.31 -19.06
N GLY A 14 36.05 -5.06 -19.37
CA GLY A 14 36.15 -3.98 -18.40
C GLY A 14 34.80 -3.64 -17.81
N LEU A 15 33.73 -3.56 -18.62
CA LEU A 15 32.37 -3.30 -18.15
C LEU A 15 31.83 -4.43 -17.26
N VAL A 16 32.06 -5.68 -17.62
CA VAL A 16 31.69 -6.85 -16.81
C VAL A 16 32.42 -6.84 -15.45
N GLY A 17 33.74 -6.51 -15.47
CA GLY A 17 34.53 -6.35 -14.24
C GLY A 17 33.98 -5.26 -13.31
N ILE A 18 33.60 -4.10 -13.85
CA ILE A 18 33.01 -3.01 -13.06
C ILE A 18 31.65 -3.42 -12.48
N VAL A 19 30.81 -4.10 -13.25
CA VAL A 19 29.50 -4.59 -12.76
C VAL A 19 29.70 -5.62 -11.65
N LEU A 20 30.67 -6.52 -11.74
CA LEU A 20 30.97 -7.50 -10.70
C LEU A 20 31.53 -6.83 -9.42
N ILE A 21 32.37 -5.80 -9.56
CA ILE A 21 32.87 -5.03 -8.41
C ILE A 21 31.74 -4.25 -7.72
N MET A 22 30.85 -3.62 -8.49
CA MET A 22 29.68 -2.92 -7.96
C MET A 22 28.70 -3.88 -7.27
N TYR A 23 28.51 -5.07 -7.84
CA TYR A 23 27.69 -6.12 -7.26
C TYR A 23 28.30 -6.64 -5.95
N SER A 24 29.60 -6.91 -5.93
CA SER A 24 30.34 -7.30 -4.71
C SER A 24 30.31 -6.23 -3.62
N ALA A 25 30.51 -4.96 -3.97
CA ALA A 25 30.42 -3.83 -3.04
C ALA A 25 29.01 -3.64 -2.51
N TYR A 26 27.97 -3.85 -3.33
CA TYR A 26 26.58 -3.79 -2.91
C TYR A 26 26.27 -4.88 -1.88
N TYR A 27 26.71 -6.13 -2.11
CA TYR A 27 26.49 -7.23 -1.15
C TYR A 27 27.33 -7.12 0.12
N SER A 28 28.56 -6.59 0.04
CA SER A 28 29.39 -6.35 1.24
C SER A 28 28.81 -5.26 2.15
N ASN A 29 28.11 -4.28 1.57
CA ASN A 29 27.52 -3.18 2.36
C ASN A 29 26.09 -3.51 2.87
N SER A 30 25.51 -4.65 2.41
CA SER A 30 24.16 -5.08 2.79
C SER A 30 24.10 -5.95 4.03
N GLY A 31 25.20 -6.15 4.74
CA GLY A 31 25.22 -6.81 6.06
C GLY A 31 24.79 -8.28 6.07
N TYR A 32 24.79 -8.98 4.92
CA TYR A 32 24.57 -10.41 4.88
C TYR A 32 25.88 -11.15 5.11
N LEU A 33 26.00 -11.80 6.26
CA LEU A 33 27.10 -12.71 6.56
C LEU A 33 27.06 -13.92 5.61
N PHE A 34 28.04 -14.03 4.74
CA PHE A 34 28.30 -15.27 3.98
C PHE A 34 28.85 -16.32 4.92
N VAL A 35 28.16 -17.46 5.05
CA VAL A 35 28.70 -18.66 5.71
C VAL A 35 29.56 -19.39 4.67
N GLU A 36 30.88 -19.34 4.83
CA GLU A 36 31.82 -20.17 4.09
C GLU A 36 31.73 -21.64 4.56
N ASN A 37 31.45 -22.55 3.63
CA ASN A 37 31.53 -23.99 3.86
C ASN A 37 33.01 -24.45 3.93
N GLY A 38 33.58 -24.50 5.13
CA GLY A 38 34.87 -25.10 5.40
C GLY A 38 34.70 -26.45 6.10
N PRO A 39 35.71 -27.38 6.02
CA PRO A 39 35.54 -28.77 6.41
C PRO A 39 35.42 -28.97 7.93
N ARG A 40 34.64 -29.99 8.27
CA ARG A 40 34.25 -30.52 9.56
C ARG A 40 35.38 -30.49 10.65
N ASN A 41 35.14 -29.70 11.66
CA ASN A 41 35.43 -29.95 13.08
C ASN A 41 35.39 -28.63 13.85
N ARG A 42 34.23 -28.24 14.37
CA ARG A 42 34.19 -27.17 15.37
C ARG A 42 33.30 -27.58 16.53
N LYS A 43 33.89 -27.53 17.73
CA LYS A 43 33.19 -27.52 19.02
C LYS A 43 32.41 -26.20 19.07
N ALA A 44 31.18 -26.26 19.59
CA ALA A 44 30.35 -25.08 19.80
C ALA A 44 31.09 -24.04 20.67
N ALA A 45 31.26 -22.85 20.12
CA ALA A 45 31.78 -21.71 20.86
C ALA A 45 30.61 -20.76 21.17
N ASN A 46 30.41 -20.39 22.41
CA ASN A 46 29.51 -19.36 22.84
C ASN A 46 30.10 -18.00 22.45
N ILE A 47 29.50 -17.31 21.50
CA ILE A 47 29.86 -15.94 21.15
C ILE A 47 28.79 -15.04 21.75
N THR A 48 29.17 -14.20 22.72
CA THR A 48 28.31 -13.12 23.22
C THR A 48 28.60 -11.85 22.48
N ALA A 49 27.54 -11.16 22.01
CA ALA A 49 27.64 -9.83 21.42
C ALA A 49 27.98 -8.79 22.52
N PRO A 50 28.56 -7.63 22.16
CA PRO A 50 28.93 -6.59 23.12
C PRO A 50 27.78 -6.00 23.94
N ASP A 51 26.52 -6.25 23.54
CA ASP A 51 25.29 -5.79 24.21
C ASP A 51 24.67 -6.84 25.14
N GLY A 52 25.31 -8.02 25.30
CA GLY A 52 24.83 -9.10 26.19
C GLY A 52 23.73 -9.97 25.59
N SER A 53 23.40 -9.86 24.31
CA SER A 53 22.43 -10.73 23.64
C SER A 53 23.07 -12.08 23.25
N VAL A 54 22.28 -13.16 23.33
CA VAL A 54 22.73 -14.52 22.98
C VAL A 54 22.35 -14.80 21.53
N ILE A 55 23.35 -15.08 20.69
CA ILE A 55 23.11 -15.51 19.29
C ILE A 55 23.04 -17.05 19.28
N VAL A 56 21.95 -17.60 18.76
CA VAL A 56 21.74 -19.04 18.60
C VAL A 56 22.02 -19.42 17.15
N GLU A 57 22.98 -20.32 16.94
CA GLU A 57 23.28 -20.90 15.62
C GLU A 57 22.39 -22.14 15.40
N VAL A 58 21.68 -22.19 14.29
CA VAL A 58 20.81 -23.30 13.92
C VAL A 58 21.51 -24.10 12.82
N ASP A 59 21.82 -25.37 13.09
CA ASP A 59 22.34 -26.32 12.09
C ASP A 59 21.19 -26.79 11.17
N ALA A 60 21.16 -26.29 9.95
CA ALA A 60 20.15 -26.60 8.96
C ALA A 60 20.23 -28.01 8.35
N SER A 61 21.21 -28.84 8.75
CA SER A 61 21.42 -30.18 8.17
C SER A 61 20.64 -31.30 8.86
N LYS A 62 19.98 -31.01 9.96
CA LYS A 62 19.12 -31.97 10.67
C LYS A 62 17.78 -31.30 11.02
N ASN A 63 16.72 -31.81 10.47
CA ASN A 63 15.32 -31.39 10.75
C ASN A 63 14.89 -31.70 12.22
N ASN A 64 15.75 -31.50 13.19
CA ASN A 64 15.43 -31.66 14.62
C ASN A 64 15.88 -30.41 15.39
N ILE A 65 14.90 -29.71 15.91
CA ILE A 65 15.11 -28.61 16.86
C ILE A 65 15.58 -29.21 18.17
N ALA A 66 16.87 -29.10 18.49
CA ALA A 66 17.39 -29.46 19.81
C ALA A 66 17.00 -28.37 20.83
N ALA A 67 16.56 -28.81 22.00
CA ALA A 67 15.99 -27.97 23.04
C ALA A 67 16.93 -26.82 23.46
N LEU A 68 16.39 -25.62 23.49
CA LEU A 68 17.03 -24.41 24.04
C LEU A 68 17.29 -24.60 25.53
N LYS A 69 18.56 -24.67 25.97
CA LYS A 69 18.94 -24.48 27.37
C LYS A 69 19.19 -22.99 27.59
N VAL A 70 18.26 -22.33 28.26
CA VAL A 70 18.43 -20.95 28.74
C VAL A 70 19.10 -21.00 30.12
N SER A 71 20.21 -20.30 30.25
CA SER A 71 20.89 -20.12 31.55
C SER A 71 20.03 -19.25 32.48
N LYS A 72 19.80 -19.75 33.72
CA LYS A 72 18.91 -19.19 34.73
C LYS A 72 19.53 -18.05 35.56
N ASN A 73 20.09 -17.02 34.99
CA ASN A 73 20.57 -15.88 35.79
C ASN A 73 20.21 -14.50 35.23
N ALA A 74 19.03 -14.33 34.70
CA ALA A 74 18.37 -13.03 34.61
C ALA A 74 16.92 -13.33 34.23
N ILE A 75 16.05 -12.95 35.11
CA ILE A 75 14.63 -12.61 34.84
C ILE A 75 13.76 -13.22 35.95
N SER A 76 13.49 -12.39 36.88
CA SER A 76 12.21 -12.37 37.57
C SER A 76 11.21 -11.65 36.63
N THR A 77 10.01 -12.24 36.51
CA THR A 77 8.81 -11.72 35.83
C THR A 77 8.78 -11.77 34.29
N ALA A 78 8.38 -12.95 33.76
CA ALA A 78 7.38 -13.04 32.70
C ALA A 78 6.96 -14.50 32.52
N ALA A 79 5.67 -14.75 32.60
CA ALA A 79 5.06 -16.07 32.62
C ALA A 79 5.23 -16.81 31.28
N SER A 80 5.65 -18.08 31.41
CA SER A 80 5.83 -19.05 30.34
C SER A 80 4.49 -19.45 29.73
N ARG A 81 4.35 -19.32 28.43
CA ARG A 81 3.43 -20.14 27.63
C ARG A 81 4.25 -21.03 26.71
N VAL A 82 4.30 -22.30 27.06
CA VAL A 82 4.80 -23.37 26.20
C VAL A 82 3.62 -23.81 25.31
N VAL A 83 3.74 -23.66 23.99
CA VAL A 83 2.84 -24.28 23.03
C VAL A 83 3.50 -25.58 22.55
N SER A 84 2.93 -26.71 22.94
CA SER A 84 3.29 -28.04 22.43
C SER A 84 2.49 -28.31 21.15
N VAL A 85 3.20 -28.60 20.06
CA VAL A 85 2.62 -29.12 18.81
C VAL A 85 2.78 -30.63 18.81
N PRO A 86 1.73 -31.41 18.56
CA PRO A 86 1.81 -32.87 18.56
C PRO A 86 2.51 -33.40 17.30
N VAL A 87 3.45 -34.32 17.53
CA VAL A 87 4.13 -35.09 16.48
C VAL A 87 3.24 -36.28 16.12
N GLY A 88 2.83 -36.37 14.87
CA GLY A 88 2.15 -37.54 14.32
C GLY A 88 3.17 -38.61 13.94
N GLU A 89 2.99 -39.80 14.47
CA GLU A 89 3.78 -41.00 14.17
C GLU A 89 3.48 -41.51 12.76
N ASN A 90 4.55 -41.75 11.97
CA ASN A 90 4.52 -42.47 10.72
C ASN A 90 4.53 -43.97 10.97
N SER A 91 3.49 -44.66 10.54
CA SER A 91 3.48 -46.10 10.36
C SER A 91 3.78 -46.46 8.91
N THR A 92 4.84 -47.20 8.71
CA THR A 92 5.28 -47.80 7.47
C THR A 92 4.42 -49.03 7.12
N HIS A 93 3.88 -49.11 5.91
CA HIS A 93 3.68 -50.39 5.23
C HIS A 93 3.91 -50.26 3.71
N ASN A 94 4.93 -50.97 3.26
CA ASN A 94 5.19 -51.36 1.88
C ASN A 94 4.07 -52.29 1.37
N THR A 95 3.57 -52.07 0.15
CA THR A 95 3.26 -53.13 -0.78
C THR A 95 3.21 -52.58 -2.21
N THR A 96 4.04 -53.16 -3.05
CA THR A 96 4.07 -53.09 -4.51
C THR A 96 2.84 -53.68 -5.14
N LEU A 97 2.39 -53.11 -6.29
CA LEU A 97 2.10 -53.78 -7.59
C LEU A 97 1.35 -52.84 -8.53
N ARG A 98 1.94 -52.61 -9.65
CA ARG A 98 1.60 -52.62 -11.09
C ARG A 98 0.11 -52.77 -11.46
N GLU A 99 -0.33 -51.93 -12.40
CA GLU A 99 -0.80 -52.10 -13.79
C GLU A 99 -1.82 -51.03 -14.16
N ALA A 100 -1.54 -50.25 -15.12
CA ALA A 100 -1.91 -50.18 -16.54
C ALA A 100 -3.39 -49.94 -16.87
N ALA A 101 -3.56 -48.83 -17.59
CA ALA A 101 -4.42 -48.67 -18.78
C ALA A 101 -5.89 -48.32 -18.67
N LYS A 102 -6.21 -47.27 -19.38
CA LYS A 102 -7.24 -47.01 -20.41
C LYS A 102 -8.27 -45.92 -20.10
N GLN A 103 -8.16 -44.89 -20.93
CA GLN A 103 -9.30 -44.00 -21.30
C GLN A 103 -10.40 -44.79 -22.00
N PRO A 104 -11.62 -44.29 -21.99
CA PRO A 104 -12.43 -44.28 -23.22
C PRO A 104 -12.98 -42.89 -23.56
N LYS A 105 -13.04 -42.70 -24.88
CA LYS A 105 -13.64 -41.59 -25.62
C LYS A 105 -15.19 -41.74 -25.72
N PRO A 106 -15.86 -40.75 -26.31
CA PRO A 106 -17.25 -40.41 -26.08
C PRO A 106 -18.24 -41.18 -27.01
N VAL A 107 -19.48 -41.27 -26.59
CA VAL A 107 -20.58 -41.74 -27.43
C VAL A 107 -21.68 -40.69 -27.49
N ALA A 108 -22.08 -40.39 -28.72
CA ALA A 108 -23.17 -39.50 -29.10
C ALA A 108 -24.49 -40.26 -29.28
N ASN A 109 -25.58 -39.49 -29.41
CA ASN A 109 -26.94 -39.79 -29.92
C ASN A 109 -27.93 -40.29 -28.86
N THR A 110 -29.20 -39.88 -28.87
CA THR A 110 -30.16 -39.40 -29.88
C THR A 110 -31.44 -38.86 -29.20
N ALA A 111 -31.95 -37.84 -29.79
CA ALA A 111 -33.33 -37.38 -30.06
C ALA A 111 -34.57 -37.83 -29.23
N ALA A 112 -35.43 -36.81 -29.06
CA ALA A 112 -36.89 -36.75 -29.15
C ALA A 112 -37.73 -36.87 -27.87
N ALA A 113 -38.38 -35.78 -27.50
CA ALA A 113 -39.85 -35.64 -27.57
C ALA A 113 -40.34 -34.29 -27.00
N GLU A 114 -41.09 -33.61 -27.81
CA GLU A 114 -41.89 -32.42 -27.49
C GLU A 114 -42.91 -32.68 -26.40
N LYS A 115 -43.12 -31.67 -25.51
CA LYS A 115 -44.49 -31.30 -25.03
C LYS A 115 -44.50 -29.88 -24.43
N SER A 116 -45.24 -29.02 -25.13
CA SER A 116 -46.08 -27.90 -24.70
C SER A 116 -45.64 -26.98 -23.53
N ALA A 117 -45.37 -25.75 -23.93
CA ALA A 117 -45.26 -24.57 -23.07
C ALA A 117 -46.61 -24.11 -22.50
N PRO A 118 -46.62 -23.53 -21.29
CA PRO A 118 -47.60 -22.53 -20.94
C PRO A 118 -47.00 -21.11 -21.10
N ASN A 119 -47.81 -20.29 -21.72
CA ASN A 119 -47.72 -18.90 -22.03
C ASN A 119 -47.33 -18.08 -20.77
N VAL A 120 -46.09 -17.59 -20.67
CA VAL A 120 -45.66 -16.64 -19.63
C VAL A 120 -45.63 -15.25 -20.26
N LYS A 121 -46.47 -14.39 -19.71
CA LYS A 121 -46.63 -12.98 -20.03
C LYS A 121 -45.27 -12.27 -20.12
N ALA A 122 -45.15 -11.42 -21.13
CA ALA A 122 -44.01 -10.55 -21.38
C ALA A 122 -43.52 -9.88 -20.09
N ALA A 123 -42.32 -10.25 -19.64
CA ALA A 123 -41.59 -9.55 -18.58
C ALA A 123 -41.23 -8.17 -19.11
N THR A 124 -41.73 -7.17 -18.45
CA THR A 124 -41.31 -5.78 -18.59
C THR A 124 -39.78 -5.68 -18.56
N LYS A 125 -39.19 -5.04 -19.57
CA LYS A 125 -37.77 -4.73 -19.64
C LYS A 125 -37.31 -4.17 -18.28
N PRO A 126 -36.24 -4.69 -17.69
CA PRO A 126 -35.68 -4.06 -16.49
C PRO A 126 -35.23 -2.65 -16.88
N ASN A 127 -35.76 -1.67 -16.17
CA ASN A 127 -35.25 -0.29 -16.21
C ASN A 127 -33.78 -0.36 -15.81
N ASN A 128 -32.85 -0.32 -16.76
CA ASN A 128 -31.43 -0.13 -16.58
C ASN A 128 -31.16 1.30 -16.08
N SER A 129 -31.58 1.60 -14.84
CA SER A 129 -31.07 2.77 -14.14
C SER A 129 -29.62 2.44 -13.75
N ASP A 130 -28.67 3.16 -14.31
CA ASP A 130 -27.25 3.12 -13.91
C ASP A 130 -27.17 3.13 -12.36
N PRO A 131 -26.47 2.20 -11.71
CA PRO A 131 -26.27 2.22 -10.27
C PRO A 131 -25.77 3.56 -9.74
N ALA A 132 -25.05 4.33 -10.56
CA ALA A 132 -24.61 5.69 -10.28
C ALA A 132 -25.75 6.70 -10.11
N ASP A 133 -26.98 6.41 -10.53
CA ASP A 133 -28.11 7.33 -10.42
C ASP A 133 -28.91 7.14 -9.11
N LYS A 134 -28.66 6.10 -8.34
CA LYS A 134 -29.37 5.84 -7.06
C LYS A 134 -28.68 6.57 -5.89
N ALA A 135 -29.49 7.14 -5.01
CA ALA A 135 -29.03 7.60 -3.70
C ALA A 135 -28.85 6.37 -2.78
N VAL A 136 -27.62 5.98 -2.55
CA VAL A 136 -27.24 4.83 -1.72
C VAL A 136 -26.55 5.35 -0.47
N VAL A 137 -26.91 4.85 0.71
CA VAL A 137 -26.21 5.19 1.95
C VAL A 137 -24.91 4.42 2.01
N THR A 138 -23.83 5.08 2.43
CA THR A 138 -22.48 4.53 2.34
C THR A 138 -22.29 3.21 3.09
N ASN A 139 -22.87 3.07 4.29
CA ASN A 139 -22.77 1.85 5.11
C ASN A 139 -23.44 0.62 4.47
N THR A 140 -24.29 0.80 3.46
CA THR A 140 -24.94 -0.34 2.78
C THR A 140 -24.07 -0.94 1.67
N ILE A 141 -22.94 -0.29 1.33
CA ILE A 141 -22.01 -0.69 0.27
C ILE A 141 -20.55 -0.70 0.73
N PHE A 142 -20.28 -0.30 1.96
CA PHE A 142 -18.94 -0.32 2.55
C PHE A 142 -18.80 -1.56 3.42
N ASP A 143 -17.89 -2.45 3.02
CA ASP A 143 -17.49 -3.61 3.81
C ASP A 143 -16.19 -3.27 4.54
N ALA A 144 -16.26 -3.26 5.87
CA ALA A 144 -15.12 -3.03 6.74
C ALA A 144 -14.18 -4.24 6.75
N GLY A 145 -12.88 -4.00 6.96
CA GLY A 145 -11.89 -5.05 7.17
C GLY A 145 -10.86 -5.18 6.06
N TYR A 146 -9.91 -6.09 6.28
CA TYR A 146 -8.69 -6.19 5.48
C TYR A 146 -8.33 -7.65 5.22
N PHE A 147 -7.76 -7.91 4.04
CA PHE A 147 -7.05 -9.15 3.73
C PHE A 147 -5.61 -9.10 4.28
N ILE A 148 -5.01 -7.89 4.31
CA ILE A 148 -3.68 -7.63 4.88
C ILE A 148 -3.81 -6.37 5.73
N THR A 149 -3.68 -6.52 7.05
CA THR A 149 -3.86 -5.42 8.01
C THR A 149 -2.62 -4.54 8.16
N ASN A 150 -1.42 -5.15 8.16
CA ASN A 150 -0.15 -4.46 8.43
C ASN A 150 -0.19 -3.60 9.72
N GLU A 151 -0.81 -4.12 10.77
CA GLU A 151 -1.08 -3.40 12.04
C GLU A 151 0.18 -2.95 12.76
N ASN A 152 1.29 -3.67 12.60
CA ASN A 152 2.59 -3.34 13.19
C ASN A 152 3.20 -2.03 12.67
N LEU A 153 2.59 -1.41 11.65
CA LEU A 153 3.01 -0.11 11.14
C LEU A 153 2.86 1.01 12.17
N CYS A 154 1.87 0.91 13.06
CA CYS A 154 1.55 1.92 14.07
C CYS A 154 1.70 1.34 15.49
N ILE A 155 2.93 1.11 15.92
CA ILE A 155 3.23 0.69 17.30
C ILE A 155 2.67 1.74 18.27
N ASP A 156 2.07 1.30 19.38
CA ASP A 156 1.43 2.13 20.41
C ASP A 156 0.38 3.10 19.82
N ASP A 157 -0.44 2.61 18.87
CA ASP A 157 -1.46 3.38 18.16
C ASP A 157 -0.91 4.61 17.40
N GLY A 158 0.38 4.60 17.06
CA GLY A 158 1.05 5.69 16.36
C GLY A 158 1.42 6.89 17.24
N GLN A 159 1.39 6.78 18.56
CA GLN A 159 1.67 7.89 19.49
C GLN A 159 3.04 8.54 19.24
N ASN A 160 4.04 7.75 18.86
CA ASN A 160 5.42 8.20 18.65
C ASN A 160 5.67 8.67 17.20
N LEU A 161 4.70 8.52 16.32
CA LEU A 161 4.80 8.97 14.94
C LEU A 161 4.44 10.45 14.82
N GLN A 162 5.20 11.17 14.03
CA GLN A 162 4.88 12.53 13.62
C GLN A 162 3.85 12.55 12.51
N ILE A 163 3.96 11.59 11.59
CA ILE A 163 3.08 11.48 10.43
C ILE A 163 2.97 10.03 9.95
N LEU A 164 1.75 9.67 9.54
CA LEU A 164 1.45 8.49 8.76
C LEU A 164 1.14 8.90 7.32
N ILE A 165 1.76 8.25 6.35
CA ILE A 165 1.54 8.49 4.92
C ILE A 165 0.88 7.25 4.33
N ILE A 166 -0.38 7.39 3.89
CA ILE A 166 -1.09 6.33 3.18
C ILE A 166 -1.15 6.69 1.71
N ILE A 167 -0.57 5.82 0.89
CA ILE A 167 -0.46 5.97 -0.56
C ILE A 167 -1.50 5.08 -1.21
N THR A 168 -2.54 5.67 -1.79
CA THR A 168 -3.55 4.92 -2.53
C THR A 168 -2.96 4.47 -3.87
N SER A 169 -2.91 3.14 -4.07
CA SER A 169 -2.31 2.53 -5.26
C SER A 169 -3.29 1.52 -5.88
N ALA A 170 -3.22 1.32 -7.19
CA ALA A 170 -3.98 0.25 -7.83
C ALA A 170 -3.20 -1.08 -7.77
N PRO A 171 -3.88 -2.23 -7.76
CA PRO A 171 -3.25 -3.54 -7.75
C PRO A 171 -2.14 -3.72 -8.79
N ALA A 172 -2.37 -3.26 -10.01
CA ALA A 172 -1.43 -3.38 -11.13
C ALA A 172 -0.26 -2.38 -11.10
N HIS A 173 -0.23 -1.41 -10.18
CA HIS A 173 0.76 -0.32 -10.17
C HIS A 173 2.06 -0.68 -9.43
N PHE A 174 2.57 -1.90 -9.60
CA PHE A 174 3.81 -2.36 -8.96
C PHE A 174 5.00 -1.42 -9.23
N GLU A 175 5.19 -0.99 -10.48
CA GLU A 175 6.30 -0.10 -10.87
C GLU A 175 6.23 1.27 -10.17
N ALA A 176 5.01 1.82 -9.99
CA ALA A 176 4.82 3.06 -9.26
C ALA A 176 5.20 2.89 -7.78
N ARG A 177 4.75 1.79 -7.13
CA ARG A 177 5.13 1.47 -5.76
C ARG A 177 6.64 1.29 -5.60
N MET A 178 7.29 0.58 -6.55
CA MET A 178 8.73 0.39 -6.53
C MET A 178 9.50 1.70 -6.68
N ALA A 179 9.09 2.57 -7.61
CA ALA A 179 9.71 3.88 -7.78
C ALA A 179 9.58 4.75 -6.51
N ILE A 180 8.44 4.70 -5.82
CA ILE A 180 8.24 5.39 -4.54
C ILE A 180 9.16 4.81 -3.48
N ARG A 181 9.23 3.49 -3.30
CA ARG A 181 10.12 2.83 -2.32
C ARG A 181 11.58 3.22 -2.49
N GLN A 182 12.02 3.34 -3.76
CA GLN A 182 13.40 3.67 -4.12
C GLN A 182 13.72 5.18 -4.09
N THR A 183 12.72 6.02 -3.90
CA THR A 183 12.86 7.49 -3.84
C THR A 183 12.38 8.03 -2.50
N TRP A 184 11.37 8.86 -2.49
CA TRP A 184 10.87 9.50 -1.27
C TRP A 184 10.25 8.53 -0.25
N GLY A 185 9.83 7.33 -0.66
CA GLY A 185 9.39 6.27 0.23
C GLY A 185 10.49 5.73 1.16
N SER A 186 11.76 5.96 0.84
CA SER A 186 12.90 5.61 1.72
C SER A 186 12.85 6.29 3.09
N PHE A 187 12.11 7.39 3.21
CA PHE A 187 11.91 8.07 4.50
C PHE A 187 11.12 7.23 5.53
N LYS A 188 10.49 6.11 5.13
CA LYS A 188 9.91 5.15 6.08
C LYS A 188 10.92 4.55 7.07
N GLN A 189 12.22 4.67 6.80
CA GLN A 189 13.28 4.26 7.72
C GLN A 189 13.41 5.17 8.94
N ARG A 190 12.79 6.35 8.94
CA ARG A 190 12.74 7.24 10.11
C ARG A 190 11.74 6.68 11.13
N LYS A 191 12.08 6.76 12.40
CA LYS A 191 11.24 6.28 13.52
C LYS A 191 9.95 7.09 13.72
N ASP A 192 9.91 8.32 13.20
CA ASP A 192 8.77 9.25 13.34
C ASP A 192 7.89 9.34 12.09
N VAL A 193 8.16 8.52 11.05
CA VAL A 193 7.41 8.46 9.79
C VAL A 193 6.98 7.03 9.51
N ALA A 194 5.69 6.80 9.39
CA ALA A 194 5.15 5.53 8.90
C ALA A 194 4.60 5.71 7.48
N MET A 195 4.69 4.66 6.65
CA MET A 195 4.28 4.71 5.25
C MET A 195 3.74 3.36 4.79
N SER A 196 2.57 3.36 4.12
CA SER A 196 2.00 2.14 3.54
C SER A 196 1.23 2.43 2.26
N PHE A 197 1.15 1.44 1.38
CA PHE A 197 0.29 1.44 0.20
C PHE A 197 -1.06 0.83 0.55
N LEU A 198 -2.14 1.57 0.30
CA LEU A 198 -3.50 1.07 0.46
C LEU A 198 -4.04 0.61 -0.90
N ILE A 199 -4.43 -0.65 -0.97
CA ILE A 199 -4.87 -1.34 -2.17
C ILE A 199 -6.18 -2.06 -1.86
N GLY A 200 -7.10 -2.13 -2.83
CA GLY A 200 -8.25 -3.02 -2.76
C GLY A 200 -7.96 -4.36 -3.44
N SER A 201 -8.91 -5.28 -3.37
CA SER A 201 -8.86 -6.57 -4.05
C SER A 201 -9.27 -6.46 -5.52
N VAL A 202 -8.93 -7.47 -6.30
CA VAL A 202 -9.44 -7.69 -7.66
C VAL A 202 -10.03 -9.10 -7.77
N GLN A 203 -10.82 -9.34 -8.82
CA GLN A 203 -11.37 -10.67 -9.06
C GLN A 203 -10.30 -11.71 -9.48
N ASP A 204 -9.19 -11.25 -10.02
CA ASP A 204 -8.08 -12.09 -10.43
C ASP A 204 -7.24 -12.57 -9.24
N ASN A 205 -7.40 -13.85 -8.89
CA ASN A 205 -6.67 -14.46 -7.78
C ASN A 205 -5.14 -14.41 -7.94
N LYS A 206 -4.64 -14.45 -9.18
CA LYS A 206 -3.19 -14.37 -9.43
C LYS A 206 -2.65 -13.01 -9.03
N THR A 207 -3.36 -11.93 -9.37
CA THR A 207 -2.98 -10.57 -8.94
C THR A 207 -3.03 -10.44 -7.43
N ASN A 208 -4.07 -10.98 -6.75
CA ASN A 208 -4.15 -10.96 -5.29
C ASN A 208 -2.99 -11.73 -4.64
N GLN A 209 -2.60 -12.89 -5.18
CA GLN A 209 -1.42 -13.64 -4.72
C GLN A 209 -0.11 -12.87 -4.93
N THR A 210 0.02 -12.19 -6.07
CA THR A 210 1.19 -11.33 -6.34
C THR A 210 1.30 -10.21 -5.32
N LEU A 211 0.18 -9.58 -4.96
CA LEU A 211 0.13 -8.55 -3.92
C LEU A 211 0.48 -9.08 -2.53
N ALA A 212 0.03 -10.29 -2.20
CA ALA A 212 0.42 -10.94 -0.95
C ALA A 212 1.93 -11.19 -0.89
N THR A 213 2.52 -11.72 -1.98
CA THR A 213 3.98 -11.90 -2.08
C THR A 213 4.73 -10.56 -2.01
N GLU A 214 4.22 -9.51 -2.65
CA GLU A 214 4.77 -8.16 -2.53
C GLU A 214 4.72 -7.65 -1.09
N SER A 215 3.60 -7.90 -0.39
CA SER A 215 3.44 -7.54 1.02
C SER A 215 4.44 -8.26 1.92
N ASP A 216 4.63 -9.56 1.73
CA ASP A 216 5.61 -10.35 2.50
C ASP A 216 7.03 -9.84 2.29
N MET A 217 7.35 -9.39 1.06
CA MET A 217 8.69 -8.91 0.71
C MET A 217 8.98 -7.51 1.29
N TYR A 218 8.02 -6.60 1.29
CA TYR A 218 8.24 -5.18 1.62
C TYR A 218 7.62 -4.72 2.94
N GLY A 219 6.63 -5.46 3.48
CA GLY A 219 5.97 -5.15 4.74
C GLY A 219 5.28 -3.77 4.75
N ASP A 220 4.78 -3.31 3.59
CA ASP A 220 4.25 -1.95 3.45
C ASP A 220 2.94 -1.87 2.67
N ILE A 221 2.16 -2.96 2.64
CA ILE A 221 0.85 -3.01 1.99
C ILE A 221 -0.24 -3.21 3.04
N ILE A 222 -1.30 -2.42 2.91
CA ILE A 222 -2.61 -2.62 3.53
C ILE A 222 -3.55 -3.01 2.39
N MET A 223 -4.19 -4.20 2.48
CA MET A 223 -5.13 -4.66 1.47
C MET A 223 -6.53 -4.76 2.06
N ALA A 224 -7.41 -3.84 1.68
CA ALA A 224 -8.76 -3.72 2.20
C ALA A 224 -9.79 -4.53 1.41
N GLN A 225 -10.93 -4.85 2.05
CA GLN A 225 -12.00 -5.69 1.51
C GLN A 225 -12.98 -4.88 0.63
N PHE A 226 -12.48 -4.29 -0.45
CA PHE A 226 -13.32 -3.70 -1.49
C PHE A 226 -12.72 -4.00 -2.86
N PHE A 227 -13.54 -3.98 -3.92
CA PHE A 227 -13.03 -4.11 -5.29
C PHE A 227 -12.39 -2.80 -5.75
N ASP A 228 -11.11 -2.87 -6.14
CA ASP A 228 -10.31 -1.72 -6.55
C ASP A 228 -10.67 -1.26 -7.95
N THR A 229 -11.50 -0.24 -8.02
CA THR A 229 -11.93 0.41 -9.25
C THR A 229 -11.97 1.92 -9.09
N TYR A 230 -11.94 2.65 -10.19
CA TYR A 230 -12.06 4.11 -10.19
C TYR A 230 -13.34 4.60 -9.49
N ASN A 231 -14.43 3.85 -9.58
CA ASN A 231 -15.71 4.22 -8.97
C ASN A 231 -15.73 3.98 -7.45
N ASN A 232 -14.78 3.22 -6.91
CA ASN A 232 -14.68 2.84 -5.50
C ASN A 232 -13.58 3.61 -4.74
N LEU A 233 -13.08 4.73 -5.29
CA LEU A 233 -12.06 5.55 -4.61
C LEU A 233 -12.56 6.08 -3.25
N THR A 234 -13.85 6.37 -3.13
CA THR A 234 -14.44 6.77 -1.85
C THR A 234 -14.39 5.61 -0.84
N LEU A 235 -14.69 4.37 -1.25
CA LEU A 235 -14.56 3.19 -0.38
C LEU A 235 -13.11 2.99 0.03
N LYS A 236 -12.15 3.18 -0.90
CA LYS A 236 -10.72 3.12 -0.60
C LYS A 236 -10.32 4.12 0.50
N THR A 237 -10.78 5.37 0.41
CA THR A 237 -10.47 6.36 1.43
C THR A 237 -11.18 6.09 2.75
N LEU A 238 -12.40 5.52 2.72
CA LEU A 238 -13.06 5.07 3.94
C LEU A 238 -12.31 3.94 4.62
N SER A 239 -11.79 2.97 3.85
CA SER A 239 -10.90 1.93 4.41
C SER A 239 -9.63 2.54 5.01
N MET A 240 -9.07 3.61 4.40
CA MET A 240 -7.95 4.35 5.02
C MET A 240 -8.36 4.92 6.38
N LEU A 241 -9.51 5.61 6.45
CA LEU A 241 -9.96 6.24 7.70
C LEU A 241 -10.27 5.19 8.77
N GLU A 242 -10.93 4.08 8.40
CA GLU A 242 -11.17 2.93 9.27
C GLU A 242 -9.88 2.35 9.83
N TRP A 243 -8.89 2.13 8.95
CA TRP A 243 -7.60 1.58 9.35
C TRP A 243 -6.88 2.48 10.36
N VAL A 244 -6.86 3.78 10.09
CA VAL A 244 -6.23 4.77 10.99
C VAL A 244 -6.98 4.82 12.32
N ASP A 245 -8.30 4.80 12.32
CA ASP A 245 -9.14 4.80 13.52
C ASP A 245 -8.87 3.56 14.39
N SER A 246 -8.72 2.39 13.75
CA SER A 246 -8.57 1.09 14.42
C SER A 246 -7.15 0.80 14.90
N TYR A 247 -6.11 1.17 14.12
CA TYR A 247 -4.73 0.73 14.38
C TYR A 247 -3.75 1.88 14.64
N CYS A 248 -4.17 3.15 14.41
CA CYS A 248 -3.28 4.31 14.50
C CYS A 248 -3.98 5.53 15.14
N SER A 249 -4.85 5.30 16.10
CA SER A 249 -5.79 6.28 16.65
C SER A 249 -5.14 7.48 17.35
N LYS A 250 -3.85 7.38 17.75
CA LYS A 250 -3.09 8.45 18.40
C LYS A 250 -2.18 9.22 17.46
N ILE A 251 -2.26 8.94 16.16
CA ILE A 251 -1.46 9.65 15.16
C ILE A 251 -1.77 11.15 15.14
N LYS A 252 -0.74 11.98 14.96
CA LYS A 252 -0.92 13.44 14.90
C LYS A 252 -1.40 13.91 13.53
N PHE A 253 -0.84 13.35 12.47
CA PHE A 253 -1.16 13.72 11.09
C PHE A 253 -1.20 12.50 10.18
N VAL A 254 -2.16 12.50 9.26
CA VAL A 254 -2.26 11.51 8.19
C VAL A 254 -2.19 12.23 6.85
N LEU A 255 -1.22 11.87 6.00
CA LEU A 255 -1.20 12.28 4.61
C LEU A 255 -1.86 11.18 3.77
N LYS A 256 -2.96 11.50 3.09
CA LYS A 256 -3.46 10.71 1.96
C LYS A 256 -2.80 11.21 0.70
N THR A 257 -2.24 10.33 -0.09
CA THR A 257 -1.66 10.68 -1.39
C THR A 257 -1.83 9.54 -2.40
N ASP A 258 -1.84 9.87 -3.70
CA ASP A 258 -1.93 8.88 -4.78
C ASP A 258 -0.52 8.41 -5.20
N ASP A 259 -0.42 7.29 -5.91
CA ASP A 259 0.87 6.70 -6.32
C ASP A 259 1.51 7.38 -7.56
N ASP A 260 0.80 8.31 -8.19
CA ASP A 260 1.33 9.20 -9.23
C ASP A 260 1.77 10.58 -8.71
N MET A 261 2.05 10.64 -7.39
CA MET A 261 2.55 11.83 -6.71
C MET A 261 4.03 11.72 -6.39
N PHE A 262 4.74 12.85 -6.46
CA PHE A 262 6.03 13.03 -5.80
C PHE A 262 5.85 13.85 -4.54
N ILE A 263 6.31 13.35 -3.40
CA ILE A 263 6.19 14.01 -2.11
C ILE A 263 7.58 14.43 -1.59
N ASN A 264 7.75 15.71 -1.33
CA ASN A 264 8.93 16.27 -0.67
C ASN A 264 8.81 16.08 0.84
N ILE A 265 9.30 14.94 1.34
CA ILE A 265 9.16 14.56 2.75
C ILE A 265 9.84 15.57 3.70
N PRO A 266 11.07 16.08 3.46
CA PRO A 266 11.66 17.11 4.31
C PRO A 266 10.75 18.35 4.47
N ARG A 267 10.16 18.82 3.37
CA ARG A 267 9.24 19.96 3.43
C ARG A 267 7.93 19.63 4.12
N LEU A 268 7.40 18.44 3.90
CA LEU A 268 6.21 17.93 4.61
C LEU A 268 6.45 17.87 6.11
N LEU A 269 7.57 17.35 6.57
CA LEU A 269 7.91 17.29 8.00
C LEU A 269 8.06 18.69 8.61
N SER A 270 8.68 19.62 7.89
CA SER A 270 8.73 21.03 8.32
C SER A 270 7.33 21.65 8.41
N PHE A 271 6.45 21.37 7.46
CA PHE A 271 5.06 21.83 7.48
C PHE A 271 4.30 21.27 8.68
N VAL A 272 4.37 19.97 8.91
CA VAL A 272 3.71 19.28 10.04
C VAL A 272 4.20 19.84 11.37
N SER A 273 5.51 20.09 11.50
CA SER A 273 6.09 20.70 12.71
C SER A 273 5.51 22.09 12.99
N LYS A 274 5.36 22.93 11.97
CA LYS A 274 4.76 24.28 12.10
C LYS A 274 3.29 24.23 12.51
N HIS A 275 2.58 23.19 12.09
CA HIS A 275 1.16 23.00 12.33
C HIS A 275 0.86 22.02 13.49
N SER A 276 1.86 21.70 14.31
CA SER A 276 1.77 20.69 15.38
C SER A 276 0.70 20.96 16.45
N LYS A 277 0.24 22.20 16.57
CA LYS A 277 -0.83 22.63 17.50
C LYS A 277 -2.21 22.69 16.83
N ASP A 278 -2.28 22.60 15.51
CA ASP A 278 -3.54 22.68 14.80
C ASP A 278 -4.37 21.40 15.02
N LYS A 279 -5.65 21.59 15.17
CA LYS A 279 -6.63 20.53 15.37
C LYS A 279 -7.81 20.71 14.41
N ARG A 280 -8.55 19.66 14.20
CA ARG A 280 -9.77 19.62 13.38
C ARG A 280 -9.58 20.30 12.02
N THR A 281 -8.47 19.97 11.35
CA THR A 281 -8.06 20.65 10.11
C THR A 281 -7.64 19.67 9.04
N ILE A 282 -8.07 19.93 7.80
CA ILE A 282 -7.57 19.31 6.58
C ILE A 282 -6.81 20.37 5.79
N PHE A 283 -5.54 20.10 5.49
CA PHE A 283 -4.67 20.96 4.68
C PHE A 283 -4.52 20.38 3.29
N GLY A 284 -4.53 21.22 2.28
CA GLY A 284 -4.31 20.79 0.90
C GLY A 284 -4.61 21.90 -0.10
N ARG A 285 -4.69 21.57 -1.38
CA ARG A 285 -5.13 22.48 -2.41
C ARG A 285 -6.64 22.66 -2.33
N LEU A 286 -7.11 23.78 -1.77
CA LEU A 286 -8.52 24.06 -1.58
C LEU A 286 -9.22 24.41 -2.90
N ALA A 287 -10.30 23.70 -3.20
CA ALA A 287 -11.24 23.99 -4.29
C ALA A 287 -12.48 24.66 -3.72
N LYS A 288 -12.83 25.81 -4.27
CA LYS A 288 -13.99 26.61 -3.84
C LYS A 288 -14.98 26.80 -4.96
N ARG A 289 -16.27 26.74 -4.62
CA ARG A 289 -17.38 27.01 -5.55
C ARG A 289 -17.43 26.12 -6.80
N TRP A 290 -16.84 24.91 -6.72
CA TRP A 290 -16.93 23.95 -7.82
C TRP A 290 -18.34 23.40 -7.95
N LYS A 291 -18.77 23.19 -9.21
CA LYS A 291 -20.12 22.70 -9.52
C LYS A 291 -20.07 21.20 -9.87
N PRO A 292 -21.08 20.42 -9.45
CA PRO A 292 -21.19 19.04 -9.89
C PRO A 292 -21.39 18.96 -11.40
N ILE A 293 -20.65 18.06 -12.04
CA ILE A 293 -20.79 17.82 -13.49
C ILE A 293 -22.02 16.94 -13.71
N ARG A 294 -23.00 17.46 -14.45
CA ARG A 294 -24.27 16.80 -14.73
C ARG A 294 -24.32 16.10 -16.11
N ASN A 295 -23.21 16.13 -16.86
CA ASN A 295 -23.08 15.40 -18.12
C ASN A 295 -22.72 13.93 -17.83
N LYS A 296 -23.63 12.99 -18.15
CA LYS A 296 -23.47 11.54 -17.92
C LYS A 296 -22.26 10.93 -18.64
N LYS A 297 -21.75 11.55 -19.71
CA LYS A 297 -20.54 11.10 -20.42
C LYS A 297 -19.23 11.42 -19.68
N SER A 298 -19.28 12.26 -18.66
CA SER A 298 -18.09 12.63 -17.88
C SER A 298 -17.78 11.56 -16.84
N LYS A 299 -16.50 11.20 -16.69
CA LYS A 299 -16.05 10.36 -15.58
C LYS A 299 -16.34 10.97 -14.20
N TYR A 300 -16.48 12.29 -14.14
CA TYR A 300 -16.82 13.05 -12.94
C TYR A 300 -18.33 13.33 -12.80
N TYR A 301 -19.17 12.60 -13.52
CA TYR A 301 -20.62 12.77 -13.44
C TYR A 301 -21.12 12.49 -12.00
N VAL A 302 -21.97 13.38 -11.52
CA VAL A 302 -22.71 13.26 -10.26
C VAL A 302 -24.19 13.45 -10.55
N SER A 303 -25.01 12.49 -10.17
CA SER A 303 -26.45 12.59 -10.39
C SER A 303 -27.12 13.55 -9.35
N PRO A 304 -28.28 14.16 -9.69
CA PRO A 304 -29.04 14.92 -8.71
C PRO A 304 -29.49 14.11 -7.49
N ASN A 305 -29.66 12.79 -7.63
CA ASN A 305 -30.02 11.91 -6.53
C ASN A 305 -28.87 11.68 -5.54
N GLN A 306 -27.61 11.67 -6.05
CA GLN A 306 -26.44 11.58 -5.19
C GLN A 306 -26.12 12.91 -4.48
N TYR A 307 -26.32 14.04 -5.20
CA TYR A 307 -26.03 15.36 -4.65
C TYR A 307 -26.87 16.43 -5.37
N ARG A 308 -27.88 16.98 -4.66
CA ARG A 308 -28.82 17.96 -5.21
C ARG A 308 -28.26 19.37 -5.42
N PRO A 309 -27.47 19.92 -4.48
CA PRO A 309 -27.05 21.31 -4.57
C PRO A 309 -26.29 21.63 -5.86
N SER A 310 -26.35 22.90 -6.29
CA SER A 310 -25.70 23.37 -7.51
C SER A 310 -24.20 23.62 -7.36
N VAL A 311 -23.70 23.66 -6.13
CA VAL A 311 -22.28 23.91 -5.79
C VAL A 311 -21.86 22.93 -4.70
N PHE A 312 -20.66 22.37 -4.82
CA PHE A 312 -20.06 21.58 -3.76
C PHE A 312 -19.63 22.46 -2.58
N PRO A 313 -19.58 21.95 -1.35
CA PRO A 313 -18.89 22.62 -0.27
C PRO A 313 -17.41 22.78 -0.64
N ASP A 314 -16.73 23.72 0.01
CA ASP A 314 -15.27 23.83 -0.15
C ASP A 314 -14.61 22.51 0.25
N PHE A 315 -13.68 22.00 -0.55
CA PHE A 315 -12.98 20.74 -0.34
C PHE A 315 -11.51 20.83 -0.73
N THR A 316 -10.67 19.93 -0.25
CA THR A 316 -9.28 19.77 -0.69
C THR A 316 -9.21 18.73 -1.81
N THR A 317 -8.48 19.04 -2.89
CA THR A 317 -8.40 18.15 -4.07
C THR A 317 -7.67 16.85 -3.76
N GLY A 318 -8.15 15.75 -4.35
CA GLY A 318 -7.84 14.35 -4.05
C GLY A 318 -6.40 13.89 -4.12
N PRO A 319 -5.54 14.36 -5.07
CA PRO A 319 -4.22 13.77 -5.24
C PRO A 319 -3.34 13.74 -3.99
N ALA A 320 -3.38 14.81 -3.17
CA ALA A 320 -2.75 14.81 -1.84
C ALA A 320 -3.43 15.81 -0.90
N TYR A 321 -3.73 15.36 0.33
CA TYR A 321 -4.18 16.23 1.43
C TYR A 321 -3.76 15.64 2.78
N LEU A 322 -3.54 16.53 3.75
CA LEU A 322 -3.08 16.21 5.10
C LEU A 322 -4.21 16.43 6.10
N VAL A 323 -4.48 15.45 6.94
CA VAL A 323 -5.55 15.45 7.93
C VAL A 323 -4.93 15.43 9.33
N THR A 324 -5.41 16.25 10.26
CA THR A 324 -5.07 16.11 11.69
C THR A 324 -5.73 14.85 12.27
N GLY A 325 -4.98 14.04 13.04
CA GLY A 325 -5.45 12.73 13.50
C GLY A 325 -6.73 12.79 14.33
N ASP A 326 -6.96 13.89 15.06
CA ASP A 326 -8.11 14.10 15.95
C ASP A 326 -9.49 14.14 15.26
N VAL A 327 -9.55 14.15 13.92
CA VAL A 327 -10.81 14.13 13.17
C VAL A 327 -11.07 12.85 12.41
N VAL A 328 -10.13 11.90 12.40
CA VAL A 328 -10.24 10.67 11.60
C VAL A 328 -11.48 9.86 11.97
N HIS A 329 -11.70 9.60 13.26
CA HIS A 329 -12.90 8.93 13.77
C HIS A 329 -14.19 9.66 13.34
N ASP A 330 -14.23 10.97 13.54
CA ASP A 330 -15.40 11.79 13.17
C ASP A 330 -15.70 11.71 11.66
N LEU A 331 -14.67 11.76 10.82
CA LEU A 331 -14.82 11.65 9.37
C LEU A 331 -15.31 10.26 8.97
N TYR A 332 -14.73 9.20 9.51
CA TYR A 332 -15.12 7.81 9.23
C TYR A 332 -16.57 7.55 9.65
N ALA A 333 -16.88 7.74 10.92
CA ALA A 333 -18.21 7.44 11.47
C ALA A 333 -19.33 8.25 10.80
N THR A 334 -19.06 9.51 10.44
CA THR A 334 -20.04 10.36 9.74
C THR A 334 -20.22 9.93 8.29
N ALA A 335 -19.16 9.58 7.60
CA ALA A 335 -19.21 9.16 6.20
C ALA A 335 -20.12 7.94 5.98
N LEU A 336 -20.14 6.99 6.91
CA LEU A 336 -20.98 5.80 6.84
C LEU A 336 -22.47 6.12 6.73
N ASN A 337 -22.90 7.24 7.32
CA ASN A 337 -24.31 7.68 7.38
C ASN A 337 -24.68 8.69 6.28
N LYS A 338 -23.78 8.97 5.32
CA LYS A 338 -24.04 9.88 4.20
C LYS A 338 -24.40 9.14 2.92
N THR A 339 -25.12 9.85 2.04
CA THR A 339 -25.33 9.37 0.67
C THR A 339 -23.99 9.25 -0.04
N TYR A 340 -23.68 8.08 -0.55
CA TYR A 340 -22.43 7.79 -1.25
C TYR A 340 -22.21 8.71 -2.45
N LEU A 341 -21.01 9.24 -2.55
CA LEU A 341 -20.54 10.00 -3.70
C LEU A 341 -19.20 9.44 -4.14
N LYS A 342 -19.07 9.07 -5.43
CA LYS A 342 -17.83 8.49 -5.98
C LYS A 342 -16.65 9.45 -6.03
N LEU A 343 -16.90 10.76 -5.95
CA LEU A 343 -15.85 11.79 -5.88
C LEU A 343 -15.34 11.87 -4.44
N GLU A 344 -14.29 11.12 -4.17
CA GLU A 344 -13.74 10.87 -2.85
C GLU A 344 -13.39 12.17 -2.10
N ASP A 345 -12.70 13.08 -2.77
CA ASP A 345 -12.24 14.34 -2.21
C ASP A 345 -13.42 15.29 -1.85
N VAL A 346 -14.41 15.38 -2.73
CA VAL A 346 -15.66 16.12 -2.46
C VAL A 346 -16.42 15.48 -1.30
N PHE A 347 -16.48 14.14 -1.26
CA PHE A 347 -17.24 13.42 -0.24
C PHE A 347 -16.61 13.58 1.13
N VAL A 348 -15.34 13.17 1.29
CA VAL A 348 -14.67 13.14 2.60
C VAL A 348 -14.30 14.55 3.06
N THR A 349 -13.54 15.29 2.24
CA THR A 349 -12.98 16.59 2.65
C THR A 349 -13.96 17.75 2.46
N GLY A 350 -15.02 17.54 1.67
CA GLY A 350 -16.08 18.53 1.46
C GLY A 350 -17.31 18.26 2.31
N ILE A 351 -18.11 17.26 1.95
CA ILE A 351 -19.44 17.02 2.53
C ILE A 351 -19.32 16.57 3.99
N VAL A 352 -18.54 15.51 4.24
CA VAL A 352 -18.38 14.95 5.60
C VAL A 352 -17.66 15.94 6.51
N ALA A 353 -16.58 16.55 6.03
CA ALA A 353 -15.81 17.54 6.79
C ALA A 353 -16.64 18.79 7.13
N GLN A 354 -17.55 19.22 6.23
CA GLN A 354 -18.46 20.32 6.52
C GLN A 354 -19.45 19.96 7.65
N ASP A 355 -20.03 18.77 7.61
CA ASP A 355 -20.97 18.29 8.62
C ASP A 355 -20.33 18.24 10.02
N ARG A 356 -19.08 17.79 10.09
CA ARG A 356 -18.30 17.71 11.34
C ARG A 356 -17.59 19.00 11.71
N LYS A 357 -17.82 20.10 10.98
CA LYS A 357 -17.18 21.41 11.20
C LYS A 357 -15.64 21.33 11.20
N VAL A 358 -15.08 20.40 10.41
CA VAL A 358 -13.64 20.29 10.20
C VAL A 358 -13.19 21.42 9.27
N LYS A 359 -12.15 22.15 9.66
CA LYS A 359 -11.59 23.26 8.88
C LYS A 359 -10.85 22.74 7.64
N ARG A 360 -11.10 23.30 6.45
CA ARG A 360 -10.32 23.06 5.25
C ARG A 360 -9.43 24.28 5.03
N THR A 361 -8.12 24.07 5.07
CA THR A 361 -7.11 25.13 4.97
C THR A 361 -6.31 24.98 3.69
N HIS A 362 -6.28 26.05 2.89
CA HIS A 362 -5.45 26.06 1.69
C HIS A 362 -3.97 26.12 2.08
N ALA A 363 -3.19 25.20 1.51
CA ALA A 363 -1.73 25.19 1.65
C ALA A 363 -1.12 25.25 0.24
N ASN A 364 -0.42 26.33 -0.07
CA ASN A 364 0.16 26.58 -1.39
C ASN A 364 1.21 25.56 -1.80
N GLU A 365 1.83 24.92 -0.82
CA GLU A 365 2.84 23.88 -1.03
C GLU A 365 2.25 22.58 -1.62
N PHE A 366 0.94 22.35 -1.49
CA PHE A 366 0.26 21.21 -2.13
C PHE A 366 -0.09 21.57 -3.58
N MET A 367 0.85 21.28 -4.48
CA MET A 367 0.72 21.62 -5.90
C MET A 367 -0.06 20.58 -6.72
N ASN A 368 -0.91 19.82 -6.19
CA ASN A 368 -1.77 18.79 -6.83
C ASN A 368 -1.99 18.97 -8.35
N LYS A 369 -0.93 19.31 -9.07
CA LYS A 369 -0.83 19.47 -10.53
C LYS A 369 0.62 19.24 -10.96
N ARG A 370 0.82 18.98 -12.23
CA ARG A 370 2.16 18.92 -12.82
C ARG A 370 2.80 20.31 -12.84
N ILE A 371 4.09 20.35 -12.51
CA ILE A 371 4.93 21.57 -12.55
C ILE A 371 6.17 21.30 -13.42
N THR A 372 6.94 22.35 -13.73
CA THR A 372 8.26 22.18 -14.35
C THR A 372 9.24 21.56 -13.36
N PHE A 373 9.92 20.49 -13.78
CA PHE A 373 10.86 19.74 -12.94
C PHE A 373 12.23 20.43 -12.93
N ASN A 374 12.36 21.48 -12.12
CA ASN A 374 13.65 22.08 -11.79
C ASN A 374 13.89 22.03 -10.28
N PRO A 375 15.16 22.05 -9.80
CA PRO A 375 15.46 21.86 -8.39
C PRO A 375 14.73 22.82 -7.47
N CYS A 376 14.69 24.12 -7.81
CA CYS A 376 14.06 25.12 -6.96
C CYS A 376 12.54 24.97 -6.87
N ALA A 377 11.88 24.60 -7.97
CA ALA A 377 10.45 24.34 -7.95
C ALA A 377 10.13 23.11 -7.10
N VAL A 378 10.93 22.03 -7.22
CA VAL A 378 10.76 20.78 -6.44
C VAL A 378 10.99 21.04 -4.94
N GLN A 379 11.98 21.83 -4.57
CA GLN A 379 12.30 22.15 -3.18
C GLN A 379 11.23 23.03 -2.51
N LYS A 380 10.49 23.84 -3.26
CA LYS A 380 9.49 24.79 -2.74
C LYS A 380 8.12 24.16 -2.46
N VAL A 381 7.84 22.97 -2.96
CA VAL A 381 6.52 22.31 -2.85
C VAL A 381 6.56 21.06 -1.98
N ILE A 382 5.41 20.67 -1.43
CA ILE A 382 5.22 19.40 -0.72
C ILE A 382 4.85 18.30 -1.70
N SER A 383 3.94 18.58 -2.65
CA SER A 383 3.41 17.57 -3.56
C SER A 383 3.44 18.02 -5.01
N ILE A 384 3.71 17.10 -5.94
CA ILE A 384 3.64 17.28 -7.39
C ILE A 384 2.81 16.13 -7.97
N HIS A 385 1.79 16.43 -8.75
CA HIS A 385 0.86 15.44 -9.33
C HIS A 385 1.22 15.09 -10.78
N MET A 386 0.68 13.96 -11.25
CA MET A 386 0.88 13.43 -12.61
C MET A 386 2.35 13.11 -12.89
N VAL A 387 3.01 12.51 -11.92
CA VAL A 387 4.41 12.08 -12.00
C VAL A 387 4.43 10.59 -12.38
N LYS A 388 5.02 10.28 -13.53
CA LYS A 388 5.20 8.90 -13.96
C LYS A 388 6.25 8.20 -13.09
N PHE A 389 6.17 6.87 -12.96
CA PHE A 389 7.08 6.12 -12.09
C PHE A 389 8.57 6.37 -12.42
N HIS A 390 8.97 6.45 -13.68
CA HIS A 390 10.35 6.73 -14.08
C HIS A 390 10.78 8.18 -13.81
N GLU A 391 9.84 9.14 -13.71
CA GLU A 391 10.12 10.55 -13.38
C GLU A 391 10.38 10.76 -11.90
N GLN A 392 9.98 9.82 -11.03
CA GLN A 392 10.24 9.85 -9.59
C GLN A 392 11.74 10.01 -9.30
N PHE A 393 12.59 9.30 -10.05
CA PHE A 393 14.04 9.33 -9.88
C PHE A 393 14.66 10.67 -10.28
N ASP A 394 14.15 11.31 -11.33
CA ASP A 394 14.60 12.64 -11.75
C ASP A 394 14.24 13.71 -10.70
N LEU A 395 12.99 13.66 -10.20
CA LEU A 395 12.56 14.55 -9.12
C LEU A 395 13.33 14.31 -7.82
N TRP A 396 13.63 13.05 -7.51
CA TRP A 396 14.44 12.69 -6.35
C TRP A 396 15.85 13.28 -6.42
N LYS A 397 16.51 13.15 -7.57
CA LYS A 397 17.83 13.79 -7.82
C LYS A 397 17.76 15.31 -7.66
N LYS A 398 16.71 15.96 -8.19
CA LYS A 398 16.51 17.39 -8.09
C LYS A 398 16.18 17.88 -6.67
N LEU A 399 15.48 17.05 -5.88
CA LEU A 399 15.25 17.33 -4.47
C LEU A 399 16.57 17.31 -3.68
N LEU A 400 17.46 16.36 -3.99
CA LEU A 400 18.76 16.18 -3.34
C LEU A 400 19.86 17.10 -3.92
N ASP A 401 19.54 17.90 -4.93
CA ASP A 401 20.49 18.86 -5.52
C ASP A 401 20.91 19.94 -4.53
N GLY A 402 22.09 19.78 -3.94
CA GLY A 402 22.69 20.78 -3.04
C GLY A 402 23.39 21.94 -3.73
N ARG A 403 23.40 22.01 -5.08
CA ARG A 403 24.16 23.01 -5.85
C ARG A 403 23.31 24.21 -6.26
N SER A 404 22.01 24.01 -6.46
CA SER A 404 21.09 25.07 -6.90
C SER A 404 20.83 26.06 -5.76
N LYS A 405 21.19 27.31 -5.96
CA LYS A 405 20.82 28.40 -5.07
C LYS A 405 19.37 28.81 -5.37
N CYS A 406 18.44 28.40 -4.52
CA CYS A 406 17.02 28.69 -4.64
C CYS A 406 16.65 29.88 -3.77
N THR A 407 16.33 31.00 -4.39
CA THR A 407 15.83 32.23 -3.75
C THR A 407 14.31 32.16 -3.53
#